data_c69e472e1370e51d13fd01846b2d3032
#
_entry.id   c69e472e1370e51d13fd01846b2d3032
#
_cell.length_a   1.000
_cell.length_b   1.000
_cell.length_c   1.000
_cell.angle_alpha   90.00
_cell.angle_beta   90.00
_cell.angle_gamma   90.00
#
_symmetry.space_group_name_H-M   'P 1'
#
loop_
_entity.id
_entity.type
_entity.pdbx_description
1 polymer ?
#
loop_
_entity_poly.entity_id
_entity_poly.type
_entity_poly.pdbx_seq_one_letter_code
_entity_poly.pdbx_strand_id
1 'polypeptide(L)'
;MKKFSIVIAGGGSTYTPGIVMMLMHSLDRFPIRSLKLYDNNPERQKTIADAVALAMKKVAPDVAFSYTTDPKEAFTDVDFCMAHIRSGGYPMREQDEKIPLSHGVVGQETCGPGGIAYGLRSIPDIMQLIDYMEAYSPNCWMLNYSNPASIVAEACRVLRPNSKIINICDMPVGTLRRMSYIVGKTPKDLDVKYYGLNHFGWWTSVKGKDGTDYTPQLIDYVSKNGYLTQKAIETQHMDASWQETHRKAADLLAVTPDCLPNTYLKYYLFPDYVVEHSDPNYTRANEVINGREKNVFGAARAITASGEFKGDEFSIDNHASFIVDLARAIAYNTHERMLCIVENKGAISNFDPHAMVEVPCLVGNDGPEPLCQGEIPTFQLGMMNQQVAVEKLVVEAYCEHSYQKLWQALTLSKTVHSAKVAKEILDDLIVANKDYWPELH
;
A
#
# COMPACT_ATOMS: atom_id res chain seq x y z
N MET A 1 19.02 18.63 -16.29
CA MET A 1 18.37 18.20 -15.02
C MET A 1 19.30 17.19 -14.30
N LYS A 2 19.25 17.20 -12.95
CA LYS A 2 19.94 16.16 -12.15
C LYS A 2 19.34 14.79 -12.51
N LYS A 3 20.20 13.78 -12.70
CA LYS A 3 19.77 12.39 -12.89
C LYS A 3 19.90 11.64 -11.57
N PHE A 4 18.92 10.82 -11.24
CA PHE A 4 18.81 10.11 -9.96
C PHE A 4 19.22 8.65 -10.07
N SER A 5 19.72 8.09 -8.97
CA SER A 5 19.96 6.66 -8.80
C SER A 5 18.85 6.10 -7.91
N ILE A 6 18.25 4.99 -8.34
CA ILE A 6 17.12 4.35 -7.67
C ILE A 6 17.48 2.93 -7.31
N VAL A 7 17.13 2.48 -6.11
CA VAL A 7 17.05 1.06 -5.76
C VAL A 7 15.60 0.67 -5.57
N ILE A 8 15.19 -0.46 -6.14
CA ILE A 8 13.91 -1.10 -5.87
C ILE A 8 14.17 -2.27 -4.92
N ALA A 9 13.69 -2.16 -3.68
CA ALA A 9 13.68 -3.24 -2.70
C ALA A 9 12.40 -4.08 -2.86
N GLY A 10 12.58 -5.38 -3.11
CA GLY A 10 11.56 -6.29 -3.60
C GLY A 10 11.73 -6.58 -5.10
N GLY A 11 12.99 -6.64 -5.56
CA GLY A 11 13.36 -6.83 -6.97
C GLY A 11 12.77 -8.07 -7.64
N GLY A 12 12.46 -9.12 -6.88
CA GLY A 12 11.77 -10.33 -7.33
C GLY A 12 10.24 -10.28 -7.25
N SER A 13 9.64 -9.11 -6.98
CA SER A 13 8.19 -8.94 -6.89
C SER A 13 7.52 -8.96 -8.27
N THR A 14 6.27 -9.41 -8.30
CA THR A 14 5.41 -9.33 -9.51
C THR A 14 5.08 -7.89 -9.93
N TYR A 15 5.28 -6.91 -9.07
CA TYR A 15 5.10 -5.49 -9.39
C TYR A 15 6.35 -4.86 -10.01
N THR A 16 7.53 -5.43 -9.79
CA THR A 16 8.81 -4.84 -10.23
C THR A 16 8.85 -4.53 -11.72
N PRO A 17 8.45 -5.42 -12.65
CA PRO A 17 8.47 -5.10 -14.07
C PRO A 17 7.61 -3.87 -14.42
N GLY A 18 6.40 -3.78 -13.89
CA GLY A 18 5.50 -2.65 -14.14
C GLY A 18 6.01 -1.32 -13.57
N ILE A 19 6.65 -1.35 -12.39
CA ILE A 19 7.28 -0.17 -11.78
C ILE A 19 8.47 0.28 -12.65
N VAL A 20 9.31 -0.65 -13.08
CA VAL A 20 10.45 -0.34 -13.97
C VAL A 20 9.96 0.28 -15.27
N MET A 21 8.96 -0.31 -15.91
CA MET A 21 8.40 0.25 -17.15
C MET A 21 7.83 1.66 -16.95
N MET A 22 7.16 1.93 -15.82
CA MET A 22 6.68 3.27 -15.48
C MET A 22 7.82 4.27 -15.27
N LEU A 23 8.89 3.87 -14.58
CA LEU A 23 10.08 4.69 -14.40
C LEU A 23 10.71 5.05 -15.75
N MET A 24 10.87 4.07 -16.64
CA MET A 24 11.43 4.29 -17.97
C MET A 24 10.53 5.18 -18.86
N HIS A 25 9.23 5.04 -18.74
CA HIS A 25 8.26 5.92 -19.41
C HIS A 25 8.26 7.36 -18.88
N SER A 26 8.83 7.58 -17.71
CA SER A 26 8.86 8.88 -17.02
C SER A 26 10.23 9.58 -17.07
N LEU A 27 11.18 9.11 -17.88
CA LEU A 27 12.55 9.66 -17.93
C LEU A 27 12.62 11.12 -18.37
N ASP A 28 11.65 11.61 -19.12
CA ASP A 28 11.51 13.00 -19.54
C ASP A 28 11.25 13.94 -18.35
N ARG A 29 10.47 13.49 -17.38
CA ARG A 29 10.06 14.25 -16.19
C ARG A 29 10.81 13.87 -14.91
N PHE A 30 11.41 12.70 -14.85
CA PHE A 30 12.20 12.17 -13.74
C PHE A 30 13.42 11.40 -14.29
N PRO A 31 14.49 12.09 -14.71
CA PRO A 31 15.68 11.49 -15.31
C PRO A 31 16.41 10.57 -14.33
N ILE A 32 16.73 9.35 -14.77
CA ILE A 32 17.41 8.32 -13.99
C ILE A 32 18.78 8.05 -14.63
N ARG A 33 19.84 7.94 -13.79
CA ARG A 33 21.19 7.53 -14.22
C ARG A 33 21.43 6.05 -14.00
N SER A 34 20.84 5.48 -12.93
CA SER A 34 20.98 4.06 -12.60
C SER A 34 19.74 3.54 -11.88
N LEU A 35 19.40 2.29 -12.18
CA LEU A 35 18.37 1.51 -11.53
C LEU A 35 18.97 0.21 -11.00
N LYS A 36 18.79 -0.05 -9.72
CA LYS A 36 19.23 -1.26 -9.04
C LYS A 36 18.04 -2.04 -8.52
N LEU A 37 18.08 -3.37 -8.61
CA LEU A 37 17.13 -4.23 -7.93
C LEU A 37 17.80 -4.90 -6.74
N TYR A 38 17.11 -4.93 -5.60
CA TYR A 38 17.49 -5.65 -4.41
C TYR A 38 16.38 -6.59 -3.96
N ASP A 39 16.74 -7.83 -3.65
CA ASP A 39 15.84 -8.82 -3.06
C ASP A 39 16.67 -9.78 -2.21
N ASN A 40 16.09 -10.31 -1.13
CA ASN A 40 16.74 -11.34 -0.31
C ASN A 40 16.53 -12.76 -0.87
N ASN A 41 15.68 -12.91 -1.91
CA ASN A 41 15.46 -14.18 -2.61
C ASN A 41 16.16 -14.17 -3.99
N PRO A 42 17.35 -14.80 -4.13
CA PRO A 42 18.15 -14.72 -5.33
C PRO A 42 17.48 -15.36 -6.56
N GLU A 43 16.69 -16.42 -6.39
CA GLU A 43 16.06 -17.11 -7.51
C GLU A 43 14.89 -16.31 -8.09
N ARG A 44 14.04 -15.76 -7.22
CA ARG A 44 12.95 -14.89 -7.65
C ARG A 44 13.49 -13.64 -8.31
N GLN A 45 14.46 -13.00 -7.68
CA GLN A 45 15.10 -11.80 -8.22
C GLN A 45 15.71 -12.06 -9.59
N LYS A 46 16.52 -13.12 -9.72
CA LYS A 46 17.17 -13.46 -11.01
C LYS A 46 16.16 -13.61 -12.13
N THR A 47 15.06 -14.33 -11.89
CA THR A 47 14.01 -14.55 -12.91
C THR A 47 13.42 -13.24 -13.43
N ILE A 48 13.11 -12.30 -12.53
CA ILE A 48 12.57 -11.00 -12.90
C ILE A 48 13.65 -10.10 -13.49
N ALA A 49 14.81 -10.03 -12.85
CA ALA A 49 15.89 -9.10 -13.22
C ALA A 49 16.49 -9.40 -14.60
N ASP A 50 16.66 -10.67 -14.97
CA ASP A 50 17.17 -11.05 -16.30
C ASP A 50 16.23 -10.57 -17.41
N ALA A 51 14.91 -10.71 -17.23
CA ALA A 51 13.93 -10.21 -18.19
C ALA A 51 13.86 -8.67 -18.21
N VAL A 52 13.93 -8.05 -17.03
CA VAL A 52 14.00 -6.58 -16.89
C VAL A 52 15.25 -6.02 -17.55
N ALA A 53 16.41 -6.70 -17.45
CA ALA A 53 17.65 -6.29 -18.13
C ALA A 53 17.47 -6.21 -19.65
N LEU A 54 16.79 -7.19 -20.24
CA LEU A 54 16.47 -7.17 -21.68
C LEU A 54 15.51 -6.03 -22.04
N ALA A 55 14.51 -5.80 -21.21
CA ALA A 55 13.59 -4.68 -21.39
C ALA A 55 14.33 -3.32 -21.29
N MET A 56 15.15 -3.13 -20.27
CA MET A 56 15.96 -1.91 -20.06
C MET A 56 16.89 -1.62 -21.23
N LYS A 57 17.57 -2.65 -21.73
CA LYS A 57 18.46 -2.54 -22.91
C LYS A 57 17.71 -1.99 -24.13
N LYS A 58 16.42 -2.31 -24.28
CA LYS A 58 15.58 -1.85 -25.40
C LYS A 58 15.01 -0.45 -25.17
N VAL A 59 14.43 -0.20 -23.98
CA VAL A 59 13.63 1.00 -23.75
C VAL A 59 14.42 2.17 -23.14
N ALA A 60 15.53 1.88 -22.46
CA ALA A 60 16.35 2.88 -21.78
C ALA A 60 17.84 2.50 -21.73
N PRO A 61 18.51 2.34 -22.90
CA PRO A 61 19.89 1.82 -22.97
C PRO A 61 20.92 2.72 -22.25
N ASP A 62 20.61 3.97 -22.02
CA ASP A 62 21.49 4.95 -21.35
C ASP A 62 21.36 4.91 -19.81
N VAL A 63 20.43 4.14 -19.26
CA VAL A 63 20.26 3.95 -17.82
C VAL A 63 21.04 2.73 -17.38
N ALA A 64 22.01 2.90 -16.47
CA ALA A 64 22.75 1.76 -15.92
C ALA A 64 21.78 0.87 -15.10
N PHE A 65 21.84 -0.44 -15.36
CA PHE A 65 21.00 -1.42 -14.67
C PHE A 65 21.86 -2.49 -14.01
N SER A 66 21.52 -2.83 -12.76
CA SER A 66 22.11 -3.95 -12.02
C SER A 66 21.11 -4.56 -11.04
N TYR A 67 21.39 -5.76 -10.57
CA TYR A 67 20.65 -6.40 -9.49
C TYR A 67 21.59 -7.21 -8.60
N THR A 68 21.28 -7.27 -7.31
CA THR A 68 22.13 -7.92 -6.32
C THR A 68 21.33 -8.31 -5.07
N THR A 69 21.83 -9.30 -4.33
CA THR A 69 21.35 -9.65 -2.99
C THR A 69 22.25 -9.05 -1.89
N ASP A 70 23.34 -8.37 -2.27
CA ASP A 70 24.19 -7.66 -1.33
C ASP A 70 23.63 -6.26 -1.04
N PRO A 71 23.21 -5.98 0.20
CA PRO A 71 22.62 -4.69 0.55
C PRO A 71 23.60 -3.53 0.39
N LYS A 72 24.91 -3.74 0.60
CA LYS A 72 25.91 -2.69 0.42
C LYS A 72 26.00 -2.27 -1.04
N GLU A 73 26.04 -3.23 -1.95
CA GLU A 73 26.07 -2.96 -3.40
C GLU A 73 24.78 -2.27 -3.85
N ALA A 74 23.62 -2.78 -3.37
CA ALA A 74 22.33 -2.26 -3.76
C ALA A 74 22.11 -0.82 -3.31
N PHE A 75 22.38 -0.52 -2.03
CA PHE A 75 22.02 0.74 -1.41
C PHE A 75 23.11 1.81 -1.48
N THR A 76 24.33 1.52 -1.94
CA THR A 76 25.37 2.54 -2.12
C THR A 76 25.05 3.47 -3.30
N ASP A 77 25.21 4.79 -3.10
CA ASP A 77 25.01 5.84 -4.10
C ASP A 77 23.61 5.82 -4.73
N VAL A 78 22.57 5.80 -3.89
CA VAL A 78 21.18 5.91 -4.30
C VAL A 78 20.51 7.17 -3.75
N ASP A 79 19.69 7.80 -4.55
CA ASP A 79 18.90 8.97 -4.17
C ASP A 79 17.52 8.57 -3.64
N PHE A 80 16.93 7.47 -4.16
CA PHE A 80 15.62 6.96 -3.75
C PHE A 80 15.63 5.43 -3.63
N CYS A 81 14.99 4.94 -2.57
CA CYS A 81 14.62 3.53 -2.39
C CYS A 81 13.11 3.39 -2.58
N MET A 82 12.67 2.57 -3.52
CA MET A 82 11.27 2.20 -3.70
C MET A 82 11.06 0.80 -3.13
N ALA A 83 10.46 0.72 -1.93
CA ALA A 83 10.28 -0.53 -1.21
C ALA A 83 8.87 -1.09 -1.40
N HIS A 84 8.76 -2.33 -1.86
CA HIS A 84 7.50 -3.07 -1.99
C HIS A 84 7.69 -4.56 -1.70
N ILE A 85 8.26 -4.82 -0.53
CA ILE A 85 8.52 -6.16 -0.05
C ILE A 85 7.24 -6.83 0.49
N ARG A 86 7.29 -8.15 0.57
CA ARG A 86 6.26 -8.97 1.21
C ARG A 86 6.92 -10.03 2.10
N SER A 87 6.96 -9.73 3.40
CA SER A 87 7.49 -10.65 4.42
C SER A 87 6.68 -11.95 4.44
N GLY A 88 7.37 -13.08 4.28
CA GLY A 88 6.76 -14.41 4.19
C GLY A 88 6.16 -14.77 2.82
N GLY A 89 6.14 -13.84 1.85
CA GLY A 89 5.64 -14.09 0.50
C GLY A 89 4.14 -14.44 0.43
N TYR A 90 3.73 -15.08 -0.65
CA TYR A 90 2.34 -15.52 -0.85
C TYR A 90 1.92 -16.71 0.02
N PRO A 91 2.80 -17.66 0.39
CA PRO A 91 2.42 -18.72 1.32
C PRO A 91 1.92 -18.18 2.67
N MET A 92 2.58 -17.16 3.21
CA MET A 92 2.11 -16.54 4.46
C MET A 92 0.86 -15.68 4.26
N ARG A 93 0.72 -15.01 3.11
CA ARG A 93 -0.54 -14.34 2.77
C ARG A 93 -1.73 -15.30 2.79
N GLU A 94 -1.54 -16.51 2.27
CA GLU A 94 -2.59 -17.55 2.29
C GLU A 94 -2.99 -17.92 3.73
N GLN A 95 -2.01 -18.02 4.65
CA GLN A 95 -2.29 -18.25 6.07
C GLN A 95 -3.00 -17.04 6.71
N ASP A 96 -2.55 -15.81 6.42
CA ASP A 96 -3.16 -14.57 6.90
C ASP A 96 -4.65 -14.45 6.51
N GLU A 97 -5.04 -15.00 5.35
CA GLU A 97 -6.42 -15.00 4.88
C GLU A 97 -7.21 -16.22 5.40
N LYS A 98 -6.64 -17.42 5.40
CA LYS A 98 -7.36 -18.66 5.74
C LYS A 98 -7.55 -18.89 7.23
N ILE A 99 -6.57 -18.54 8.07
CA ILE A 99 -6.68 -18.73 9.52
C ILE A 99 -7.87 -17.93 10.08
N PRO A 100 -8.02 -16.61 9.87
CA PRO A 100 -9.20 -15.90 10.36
C PRO A 100 -10.51 -16.43 9.80
N LEU A 101 -10.56 -16.82 8.52
CA LEU A 101 -11.76 -17.38 7.91
C LEU A 101 -12.19 -18.69 8.56
N SER A 102 -11.26 -19.53 8.99
CA SER A 102 -11.58 -20.78 9.70
C SER A 102 -12.27 -20.56 11.05
N HIS A 103 -12.11 -19.36 11.63
CA HIS A 103 -12.77 -18.93 12.85
C HIS A 103 -14.00 -18.04 12.58
N GLY A 104 -14.49 -17.96 11.34
CA GLY A 104 -15.64 -17.13 10.98
C GLY A 104 -15.35 -15.62 11.05
N VAL A 105 -14.11 -15.22 10.87
CA VAL A 105 -13.63 -13.82 10.90
C VAL A 105 -13.06 -13.44 9.54
N VAL A 106 -13.12 -12.16 9.20
CA VAL A 106 -12.61 -11.63 7.93
C VAL A 106 -11.17 -12.07 7.67
N GLY A 107 -10.96 -12.79 6.57
CA GLY A 107 -9.65 -13.21 6.06
C GLY A 107 -9.17 -12.26 4.96
N GLN A 108 -8.40 -11.24 5.33
CA GLN A 108 -7.87 -10.24 4.42
C GLN A 108 -6.43 -9.87 4.81
N GLU A 109 -5.56 -9.69 3.82
CA GLU A 109 -4.11 -9.54 4.03
C GLU A 109 -3.68 -8.27 4.78
N THR A 110 -4.50 -7.21 4.78
CA THR A 110 -4.14 -5.90 5.36
C THR A 110 -5.14 -5.38 6.38
N CYS A 111 -6.27 -6.06 6.56
CA CYS A 111 -7.33 -5.69 7.48
C CYS A 111 -7.60 -6.83 8.48
N GLY A 112 -7.96 -6.47 9.71
CA GLY A 112 -8.27 -7.46 10.75
C GLY A 112 -7.08 -8.34 11.14
N PRO A 113 -7.32 -9.60 11.57
CA PRO A 113 -6.27 -10.49 12.08
C PRO A 113 -5.17 -10.78 11.06
N GLY A 114 -5.51 -10.95 9.78
CA GLY A 114 -4.52 -11.15 8.70
C GLY A 114 -3.60 -9.92 8.55
N GLY A 115 -4.18 -8.71 8.62
CA GLY A 115 -3.40 -7.48 8.60
C GLY A 115 -2.50 -7.34 9.83
N ILE A 116 -2.98 -7.71 11.02
CA ILE A 116 -2.19 -7.74 12.25
C ILE A 116 -1.01 -8.71 12.10
N ALA A 117 -1.26 -9.92 11.61
CA ALA A 117 -0.22 -10.93 11.43
C ALA A 117 0.84 -10.50 10.42
N TYR A 118 0.41 -10.00 9.27
CA TYR A 118 1.32 -9.50 8.25
C TYR A 118 2.10 -8.26 8.74
N GLY A 119 1.45 -7.36 9.49
CA GLY A 119 2.09 -6.18 10.06
C GLY A 119 3.23 -6.54 11.00
N LEU A 120 2.97 -7.39 11.98
CA LEU A 120 3.99 -7.85 12.94
C LEU A 120 5.19 -8.48 12.21
N ARG A 121 4.94 -9.27 11.17
CA ARG A 121 5.97 -9.91 10.33
C ARG A 121 6.75 -8.92 9.46
N SER A 122 6.11 -7.82 9.03
CA SER A 122 6.74 -6.84 8.13
C SER A 122 7.67 -5.86 8.85
N ILE A 123 7.46 -5.61 10.15
CA ILE A 123 8.23 -4.62 10.92
C ILE A 123 9.75 -4.87 10.82
N PRO A 124 10.31 -6.06 11.16
CA PRO A 124 11.75 -6.27 11.15
C PRO A 124 12.36 -6.08 9.77
N ASP A 125 11.69 -6.54 8.71
CA ASP A 125 12.22 -6.43 7.35
C ASP A 125 12.29 -4.97 6.88
N ILE A 126 11.29 -4.16 7.22
CA ILE A 126 11.31 -2.72 6.87
C ILE A 126 12.36 -1.97 7.70
N MET A 127 12.49 -2.28 8.99
CA MET A 127 13.56 -1.69 9.82
C MET A 127 14.94 -2.02 9.24
N GLN A 128 15.14 -3.24 8.77
CA GLN A 128 16.40 -3.64 8.13
C GLN A 128 16.66 -2.87 6.83
N LEU A 129 15.66 -2.65 5.99
CA LEU A 129 15.83 -1.83 4.78
C LEU A 129 16.18 -0.38 5.10
N ILE A 130 15.58 0.19 6.15
CA ILE A 130 15.94 1.54 6.61
C ILE A 130 17.39 1.58 7.09
N ASP A 131 17.83 0.59 7.88
CA ASP A 131 19.21 0.50 8.37
C ASP A 131 20.21 0.40 7.20
N TYR A 132 19.90 -0.35 6.13
CA TYR A 132 20.73 -0.39 4.92
C TYR A 132 20.76 0.96 4.19
N MET A 133 19.62 1.61 4.04
CA MET A 133 19.53 2.92 3.42
C MET A 133 20.37 3.95 4.18
N GLU A 134 20.22 4.02 5.50
CA GLU A 134 20.94 4.97 6.35
C GLU A 134 22.45 4.70 6.38
N ALA A 135 22.86 3.43 6.40
CA ALA A 135 24.27 3.05 6.40
C ALA A 135 25.00 3.37 5.10
N TYR A 136 24.33 3.18 3.95
CA TYR A 136 25.00 3.27 2.64
C TYR A 136 24.62 4.49 1.80
N SER A 137 23.49 5.14 2.08
CA SER A 137 23.03 6.36 1.42
C SER A 137 22.16 7.22 2.36
N PRO A 138 22.74 7.89 3.36
CA PRO A 138 21.99 8.57 4.45
C PRO A 138 21.11 9.74 3.99
N ASN A 139 21.28 10.21 2.74
CA ASN A 139 20.42 11.22 2.15
C ASN A 139 19.28 10.65 1.28
N CYS A 140 19.25 9.35 1.11
CA CYS A 140 18.21 8.65 0.35
C CYS A 140 16.83 8.82 0.99
N TRP A 141 15.80 8.97 0.16
CA TRP A 141 14.41 8.87 0.59
C TRP A 141 13.88 7.47 0.29
N MET A 142 13.27 6.83 1.28
CA MET A 142 12.51 5.59 1.08
C MET A 142 11.04 5.91 0.80
N LEU A 143 10.55 5.48 -0.35
CA LEU A 143 9.13 5.49 -0.70
C LEU A 143 8.60 4.08 -0.47
N ASN A 144 7.97 3.86 0.69
CA ASN A 144 7.57 2.53 1.12
C ASN A 144 6.13 2.24 0.72
N TYR A 145 5.98 1.23 -0.12
CA TYR A 145 4.71 0.70 -0.63
C TYR A 145 4.35 -0.68 -0.05
N SER A 146 5.13 -1.11 0.97
CA SER A 146 4.89 -2.39 1.64
C SER A 146 3.72 -2.29 2.60
N ASN A 147 2.95 -3.36 2.69
CA ASN A 147 1.76 -3.46 3.53
C ASN A 147 2.01 -4.28 4.81
N PRO A 148 1.12 -4.14 5.82
CA PRO A 148 0.07 -3.12 6.00
C PRO A 148 0.67 -1.75 6.30
N ALA A 149 0.40 -0.78 5.42
CA ALA A 149 1.13 0.48 5.45
C ALA A 149 0.91 1.29 6.76
N SER A 150 -0.24 1.18 7.42
CA SER A 150 -0.50 1.86 8.69
C SER A 150 0.34 1.31 9.85
N ILE A 151 0.39 -0.02 10.02
CA ILE A 151 1.19 -0.67 11.07
C ILE A 151 2.69 -0.42 10.83
N VAL A 152 3.12 -0.53 9.57
CA VAL A 152 4.51 -0.23 9.17
C VAL A 152 4.85 1.23 9.43
N ALA A 153 3.95 2.16 9.11
CA ALA A 153 4.15 3.58 9.37
C ALA A 153 4.28 3.89 10.87
N GLU A 154 3.42 3.28 11.70
CA GLU A 154 3.52 3.41 13.16
C GLU A 154 4.83 2.83 13.69
N ALA A 155 5.26 1.68 13.18
CA ALA A 155 6.57 1.10 13.54
C ALA A 155 7.73 2.02 13.14
N CYS A 156 7.70 2.63 11.94
CA CYS A 156 8.70 3.59 11.50
C CYS A 156 8.73 4.82 12.42
N ARG A 157 7.55 5.36 12.79
CA ARG A 157 7.45 6.50 13.71
C ARG A 157 8.09 6.21 15.07
N VAL A 158 7.85 5.01 15.60
CA VAL A 158 8.35 4.61 16.95
C VAL A 158 9.83 4.23 16.91
N LEU A 159 10.24 3.42 15.94
CA LEU A 159 11.56 2.78 15.92
C LEU A 159 12.61 3.55 15.12
N ARG A 160 12.19 4.38 14.16
CA ARG A 160 13.07 5.16 13.26
C ARG A 160 12.52 6.57 13.01
N PRO A 161 12.24 7.38 14.06
CA PRO A 161 11.50 8.64 13.95
C PRO A 161 12.17 9.71 13.08
N ASN A 162 13.47 9.58 12.82
CA ASN A 162 14.25 10.55 12.04
C ASN A 162 14.56 10.07 10.61
N SER A 163 14.11 8.88 10.24
CA SER A 163 14.38 8.31 8.92
C SER A 163 13.60 9.02 7.83
N LYS A 164 14.25 9.20 6.68
CA LYS A 164 13.62 9.73 5.46
C LYS A 164 12.75 8.69 4.78
N ILE A 165 11.61 8.36 5.39
CA ILE A 165 10.66 7.39 4.86
C ILE A 165 9.26 8.01 4.72
N ILE A 166 8.60 7.70 3.61
CA ILE A 166 7.20 8.02 3.37
C ILE A 166 6.48 6.71 3.07
N ASN A 167 5.48 6.39 3.89
CA ASN A 167 4.60 5.26 3.64
C ASN A 167 3.45 5.72 2.74
N ILE A 168 3.14 4.95 1.71
CA ILE A 168 2.15 5.30 0.69
C ILE A 168 1.26 4.12 0.34
N CYS A 169 0.05 4.43 -0.13
CA CYS A 169 -0.88 3.45 -0.68
C CYS A 169 -1.53 4.01 -1.96
N ASP A 170 -1.78 3.15 -2.92
CA ASP A 170 -2.46 3.51 -4.17
C ASP A 170 -3.99 3.46 -4.09
N MET A 171 -4.56 2.86 -3.05
CA MET A 171 -6.00 2.71 -2.90
C MET A 171 -6.76 4.04 -2.98
N PRO A 172 -6.41 5.09 -2.20
CA PRO A 172 -7.12 6.36 -2.30
C PRO A 172 -6.87 7.05 -3.66
N VAL A 173 -5.68 6.89 -4.24
CA VAL A 173 -5.35 7.42 -5.59
C VAL A 173 -6.20 6.72 -6.67
N GLY A 174 -6.35 5.40 -6.57
CA GLY A 174 -7.22 4.62 -7.46
C GLY A 174 -8.69 5.04 -7.34
N THR A 175 -9.17 5.28 -6.11
CA THR A 175 -10.55 5.74 -5.88
C THR A 175 -10.75 7.17 -6.42
N LEU A 176 -9.79 8.07 -6.22
CA LEU A 176 -9.84 9.42 -6.80
C LEU A 176 -9.90 9.38 -8.34
N ARG A 177 -9.15 8.48 -8.96
CA ARG A 177 -9.21 8.27 -10.42
C ARG A 177 -10.62 7.83 -10.87
N ARG A 178 -11.29 6.97 -10.11
CA ARG A 178 -12.68 6.57 -10.41
C ARG A 178 -13.64 7.73 -10.25
N MET A 179 -13.52 8.50 -9.18
CA MET A 179 -14.32 9.72 -8.97
C MET A 179 -14.10 10.71 -10.12
N SER A 180 -12.86 10.86 -10.60
CA SER A 180 -12.58 11.74 -11.75
C SER A 180 -13.28 11.28 -13.03
N TYR A 181 -13.36 9.97 -13.28
CA TYR A 181 -14.11 9.44 -14.44
C TYR A 181 -15.61 9.70 -14.34
N ILE A 182 -16.19 9.58 -13.13
CA ILE A 182 -17.61 9.86 -12.89
C ILE A 182 -17.95 11.32 -13.27
N VAL A 183 -17.07 12.25 -12.93
CA VAL A 183 -17.30 13.70 -13.17
C VAL A 183 -16.65 14.22 -14.48
N GLY A 184 -16.11 13.32 -15.31
CA GLY A 184 -15.51 13.69 -16.60
C GLY A 184 -14.25 14.55 -16.50
N LYS A 185 -13.46 14.37 -15.44
CA LYS A 185 -12.20 15.08 -15.16
C LYS A 185 -11.02 14.11 -15.12
N THR A 186 -9.81 14.65 -14.96
CA THR A 186 -8.63 13.86 -14.57
C THR A 186 -8.33 14.05 -13.07
N PRO A 187 -7.62 13.13 -12.41
CA PRO A 187 -7.26 13.30 -11.01
C PRO A 187 -6.51 14.61 -10.71
N LYS A 188 -5.71 15.09 -11.67
CA LYS A 188 -4.94 16.35 -11.55
C LYS A 188 -5.81 17.62 -11.59
N ASP A 189 -7.05 17.51 -12.07
CA ASP A 189 -8.01 18.61 -12.11
C ASP A 189 -8.82 18.75 -10.82
N LEU A 190 -8.63 17.81 -9.88
CA LEU A 190 -9.40 17.73 -8.65
C LEU A 190 -8.55 18.07 -7.43
N ASP A 191 -9.13 18.89 -6.56
CA ASP A 191 -8.67 19.13 -5.20
C ASP A 191 -9.60 18.40 -4.22
N VAL A 192 -9.01 17.63 -3.30
CA VAL A 192 -9.80 16.82 -2.38
C VAL A 192 -9.49 17.16 -0.93
N LYS A 193 -10.50 16.97 -0.06
CA LYS A 193 -10.33 16.78 1.37
C LYS A 193 -10.57 15.31 1.68
N TYR A 194 -9.62 14.72 2.38
CA TYR A 194 -9.63 13.31 2.77
C TYR A 194 -9.00 13.18 4.15
N TYR A 195 -9.57 12.37 4.99
CA TYR A 195 -8.97 11.98 6.25
C TYR A 195 -9.23 10.51 6.54
N GLY A 196 -8.31 9.91 7.26
CA GLY A 196 -8.43 8.53 7.70
C GLY A 196 -7.11 7.94 8.14
N LEU A 197 -7.13 6.63 8.27
CA LEU A 197 -5.96 5.78 8.37
C LEU A 197 -5.79 5.04 7.05
N ASN A 198 -4.66 4.39 6.82
CA ASN A 198 -4.53 3.61 5.59
C ASN A 198 -5.64 2.54 5.49
N HIS A 199 -6.30 2.45 4.35
CA HIS A 199 -7.47 1.59 4.08
C HIS A 199 -8.73 1.92 4.92
N PHE A 200 -8.76 3.07 5.60
CA PHE A 200 -9.78 3.38 6.59
C PHE A 200 -10.08 4.89 6.61
N GLY A 201 -10.76 5.42 5.60
CA GLY A 201 -10.93 6.86 5.48
C GLY A 201 -12.10 7.31 4.61
N TRP A 202 -12.25 8.64 4.51
CA TRP A 202 -13.39 9.28 3.86
C TRP A 202 -12.99 10.55 3.12
N TRP A 203 -13.55 10.75 1.93
CA TRP A 203 -13.48 12.03 1.21
C TRP A 203 -14.67 12.89 1.61
N THR A 204 -14.40 14.10 2.10
CA THR A 204 -15.42 15.06 2.51
C THR A 204 -15.65 16.17 1.49
N SER A 205 -14.73 16.32 0.55
CA SER A 205 -14.85 17.30 -0.53
C SER A 205 -14.06 16.86 -1.73
N VAL A 206 -14.66 16.98 -2.89
CA VAL A 206 -14.03 16.78 -4.20
C VAL A 206 -14.40 17.97 -5.08
N LYS A 207 -13.44 18.85 -5.31
CA LYS A 207 -13.64 20.10 -6.08
C LYS A 207 -12.74 20.12 -7.30
N GLY A 208 -13.23 20.72 -8.37
CA GLY A 208 -12.40 21.09 -9.51
C GLY A 208 -11.49 22.28 -9.17
N LYS A 209 -10.37 22.40 -9.86
CA LYS A 209 -9.50 23.58 -9.76
C LYS A 209 -10.19 24.88 -10.20
N ASP A 210 -11.28 24.75 -10.96
CA ASP A 210 -12.17 25.84 -11.34
C ASP A 210 -13.17 26.25 -10.22
N GLY A 211 -13.10 25.60 -9.06
CA GLY A 211 -13.97 25.86 -7.91
C GLY A 211 -15.29 25.07 -7.92
N THR A 212 -15.60 24.32 -8.99
CA THR A 212 -16.82 23.51 -9.06
C THR A 212 -16.80 22.43 -7.99
N ASP A 213 -17.85 22.32 -7.17
CA ASP A 213 -17.99 21.27 -6.17
C ASP A 213 -18.71 20.05 -6.77
N TYR A 214 -17.96 18.97 -6.92
CA TYR A 214 -18.45 17.68 -7.43
C TYR A 214 -18.95 16.73 -6.33
N THR A 215 -18.79 17.09 -5.05
CA THR A 215 -19.14 16.21 -3.94
C THR A 215 -20.59 15.75 -3.97
N PRO A 216 -21.60 16.65 -4.17
CA PRO A 216 -23.01 16.22 -4.24
C PRO A 216 -23.30 15.28 -5.41
N GLN A 217 -22.71 15.56 -6.59
CA GLN A 217 -22.86 14.71 -7.77
C GLN A 217 -22.27 13.31 -7.52
N LEU A 218 -21.09 13.24 -6.87
CA LEU A 218 -20.43 11.98 -6.55
C LEU A 218 -21.21 11.17 -5.52
N ILE A 219 -21.77 11.83 -4.48
CA ILE A 219 -22.61 11.18 -3.48
C ILE A 219 -23.86 10.58 -4.14
N ASP A 220 -24.56 11.35 -5.00
CA ASP A 220 -25.73 10.83 -5.72
C ASP A 220 -25.38 9.66 -6.65
N TYR A 221 -24.26 9.74 -7.36
CA TYR A 221 -23.83 8.67 -8.26
C TYR A 221 -23.44 7.40 -7.47
N VAL A 222 -22.59 7.56 -6.42
CA VAL A 222 -22.05 6.44 -5.64
C VAL A 222 -23.14 5.73 -4.85
N SER A 223 -24.15 6.44 -4.37
CA SER A 223 -25.30 5.84 -3.68
C SER A 223 -26.07 4.83 -4.54
N LYS A 224 -26.02 4.98 -5.87
CA LYS A 224 -26.73 4.13 -6.85
C LYS A 224 -25.84 3.07 -7.50
N ASN A 225 -24.57 3.39 -7.72
CA ASN A 225 -23.67 2.62 -8.59
C ASN A 225 -22.36 2.17 -7.91
N GLY A 226 -22.11 2.62 -6.67
CA GLY A 226 -20.77 2.55 -6.10
C GLY A 226 -19.76 3.37 -6.92
N TYR A 227 -18.49 3.00 -6.88
CA TYR A 227 -17.44 3.62 -7.69
C TYR A 227 -17.30 2.95 -9.07
N LEU A 228 -18.31 2.28 -9.58
CA LEU A 228 -18.27 1.60 -10.87
C LEU A 228 -18.69 2.54 -11.99
N THR A 229 -17.88 2.59 -13.04
CA THR A 229 -18.28 3.15 -14.34
C THR A 229 -17.98 2.11 -15.40
N GLN A 230 -18.77 2.10 -16.49
CA GLN A 230 -18.53 1.20 -17.62
C GLN A 230 -17.11 1.38 -18.17
N LYS A 231 -16.63 2.61 -18.28
CA LYS A 231 -15.27 2.93 -18.67
C LYS A 231 -14.22 2.32 -17.74
N ALA A 232 -14.44 2.35 -16.42
CA ALA A 232 -13.49 1.77 -15.48
C ALA A 232 -13.43 0.24 -15.58
N ILE A 233 -14.57 -0.42 -15.81
CA ILE A 233 -14.64 -1.86 -16.01
C ILE A 233 -13.86 -2.27 -17.27
N GLU A 234 -14.09 -1.59 -18.38
CA GLU A 234 -13.49 -1.90 -19.67
C GLU A 234 -11.99 -1.58 -19.73
N THR A 235 -11.58 -0.43 -19.18
CA THR A 235 -10.19 0.05 -19.31
C THR A 235 -9.23 -0.52 -18.27
N GLN A 236 -9.73 -1.02 -17.15
CA GLN A 236 -8.90 -1.50 -16.03
C GLN A 236 -8.88 -3.03 -15.90
N HIS A 237 -9.54 -3.76 -16.81
CA HIS A 237 -9.65 -5.23 -16.76
C HIS A 237 -9.97 -5.73 -15.34
N MET A 238 -10.97 -5.08 -14.72
CA MET A 238 -11.30 -5.28 -13.31
C MET A 238 -11.94 -6.64 -13.11
N ASP A 239 -11.32 -7.48 -12.28
CA ASP A 239 -11.90 -8.76 -11.90
C ASP A 239 -13.18 -8.61 -11.06
N ALA A 240 -13.93 -9.70 -10.91
CA ALA A 240 -15.23 -9.71 -10.22
C ALA A 240 -15.13 -9.25 -8.75
N SER A 241 -14.04 -9.62 -8.06
CA SER A 241 -13.80 -9.26 -6.66
C SER A 241 -13.62 -7.73 -6.50
N TRP A 242 -12.89 -7.09 -7.42
CA TRP A 242 -12.76 -5.64 -7.43
C TRP A 242 -14.06 -4.93 -7.84
N GLN A 243 -14.80 -5.48 -8.81
CA GLN A 243 -16.12 -4.93 -9.17
C GLN A 243 -17.06 -4.93 -7.98
N GLU A 244 -17.13 -6.06 -7.25
CA GLU A 244 -17.93 -6.17 -6.02
C GLU A 244 -17.47 -5.17 -4.97
N THR A 245 -16.16 -5.08 -4.71
CA THR A 245 -15.59 -4.12 -3.76
C THR A 245 -16.00 -2.68 -4.06
N HIS A 246 -16.00 -2.26 -5.33
CA HIS A 246 -16.40 -0.92 -5.70
C HIS A 246 -17.92 -0.72 -5.70
N ARG A 247 -18.71 -1.76 -5.97
CA ARG A 247 -20.18 -1.70 -5.85
C ARG A 247 -20.61 -1.51 -4.40
N LYS A 248 -19.93 -2.18 -3.46
CA LYS A 248 -20.22 -2.10 -2.02
C LYS A 248 -20.04 -0.69 -1.43
N ALA A 249 -19.38 0.22 -2.16
CA ALA A 249 -19.29 1.63 -1.75
C ALA A 249 -20.66 2.32 -1.58
N ALA A 250 -21.71 1.84 -2.26
CA ALA A 250 -23.07 2.34 -2.07
C ALA A 250 -23.60 2.04 -0.66
N ASP A 251 -23.38 0.81 -0.17
CA ASP A 251 -23.80 0.42 1.18
C ASP A 251 -22.97 1.13 2.24
N LEU A 252 -21.68 1.32 1.99
CA LEU A 252 -20.78 2.08 2.87
C LEU A 252 -21.22 3.54 2.99
N LEU A 253 -21.60 4.15 1.86
CA LEU A 253 -22.11 5.52 1.83
C LEU A 253 -23.43 5.66 2.61
N ALA A 254 -24.28 4.63 2.61
CA ALA A 254 -25.53 4.65 3.39
C ALA A 254 -25.26 4.75 4.91
N VAL A 255 -24.10 4.26 5.39
CA VAL A 255 -23.69 4.39 6.79
C VAL A 255 -23.16 5.82 7.09
N THR A 256 -22.50 6.44 6.13
CA THR A 256 -21.91 7.80 6.24
C THR A 256 -22.31 8.67 5.05
N PRO A 257 -23.58 9.13 4.97
CA PRO A 257 -24.17 9.72 3.76
C PRO A 257 -23.55 11.06 3.34
N ASP A 258 -22.83 11.71 4.23
CA ASP A 258 -22.25 13.04 4.00
C ASP A 258 -20.80 12.97 3.46
N CYS A 259 -20.22 11.79 3.33
CA CYS A 259 -18.84 11.63 2.89
C CYS A 259 -18.61 10.32 2.11
N LEU A 260 -17.78 10.41 1.08
CA LEU A 260 -17.48 9.29 0.20
C LEU A 260 -16.50 8.30 0.88
N PRO A 261 -16.84 7.01 1.01
CA PRO A 261 -16.04 6.07 1.80
C PRO A 261 -14.86 5.49 1.02
N ASN A 262 -13.77 5.15 1.73
CA ASN A 262 -12.80 4.20 1.24
C ASN A 262 -13.44 2.80 1.17
N THR A 263 -13.24 2.08 0.06
CA THR A 263 -13.93 0.80 -0.20
C THR A 263 -13.52 -0.31 0.78
N TYR A 264 -12.35 -0.20 1.41
CA TYR A 264 -11.90 -1.19 2.41
C TYR A 264 -12.64 -1.08 3.75
N LEU A 265 -13.39 -0.01 3.98
CA LEU A 265 -14.32 0.07 5.11
C LEU A 265 -15.35 -1.08 5.12
N LYS A 266 -15.56 -1.75 3.98
CA LYS A 266 -16.43 -2.94 3.91
C LYS A 266 -16.00 -4.05 4.88
N TYR A 267 -14.70 -4.25 5.09
CA TYR A 267 -14.17 -5.25 6.01
C TYR A 267 -14.50 -4.98 7.47
N TYR A 268 -14.70 -3.71 7.80
CA TYR A 268 -14.98 -3.24 9.16
C TYR A 268 -16.45 -2.97 9.43
N LEU A 269 -17.22 -2.57 8.41
CA LEU A 269 -18.65 -2.22 8.55
C LEU A 269 -19.58 -3.38 8.16
N PHE A 270 -19.12 -4.30 7.31
CA PHE A 270 -19.88 -5.45 6.85
C PHE A 270 -19.02 -6.73 6.92
N PRO A 271 -18.43 -7.05 8.10
CA PRO A 271 -17.54 -8.23 8.23
C PRO A 271 -18.26 -9.54 8.00
N ASP A 272 -19.51 -9.67 8.44
CA ASP A 272 -20.40 -10.81 8.20
C ASP A 272 -20.58 -11.09 6.72
N TYR A 273 -20.96 -10.06 5.95
CA TYR A 273 -21.09 -10.15 4.50
C TYR A 273 -19.79 -10.64 3.83
N VAL A 274 -18.64 -10.11 4.26
CA VAL A 274 -17.34 -10.52 3.70
C VAL A 274 -17.07 -12.00 3.98
N VAL A 275 -17.30 -12.47 5.20
CA VAL A 275 -17.10 -13.87 5.58
C VAL A 275 -18.02 -14.79 4.79
N GLU A 276 -19.31 -14.47 4.71
CA GLU A 276 -20.31 -15.26 3.97
C GLU A 276 -19.99 -15.41 2.47
N HIS A 277 -19.31 -14.40 1.88
CA HIS A 277 -18.96 -14.40 0.46
C HIS A 277 -17.48 -14.75 0.20
N SER A 278 -16.77 -15.27 1.19
CA SER A 278 -15.39 -15.74 1.06
C SER A 278 -15.34 -17.27 1.00
N ASP A 279 -14.53 -17.80 0.08
CA ASP A 279 -14.25 -19.25 0.06
C ASP A 279 -12.98 -19.51 0.91
N PRO A 280 -13.09 -20.23 2.05
CA PRO A 280 -11.95 -20.52 2.91
C PRO A 280 -10.92 -21.46 2.24
N ASN A 281 -11.30 -22.16 1.17
CA ASN A 281 -10.39 -23.03 0.43
C ASN A 281 -9.68 -22.31 -0.72
N TYR A 282 -10.26 -21.22 -1.24
CA TYR A 282 -9.73 -20.47 -2.37
C TYR A 282 -9.87 -18.97 -2.16
N THR A 283 -8.92 -18.41 -1.45
CA THR A 283 -8.92 -16.99 -1.09
C THR A 283 -8.27 -16.10 -2.17
N ARG A 284 -8.25 -14.80 -1.94
CA ARG A 284 -7.57 -13.84 -2.84
C ARG A 284 -6.08 -14.17 -3.00
N ALA A 285 -5.42 -14.73 -2.00
CA ALA A 285 -4.04 -15.22 -2.12
C ALA A 285 -3.91 -16.27 -3.23
N ASN A 286 -4.83 -17.23 -3.28
CA ASN A 286 -4.84 -18.28 -4.31
C ASN A 286 -5.08 -17.69 -5.71
N GLU A 287 -6.00 -16.71 -5.85
CA GLU A 287 -6.21 -16.02 -7.12
C GLU A 287 -4.94 -15.32 -7.61
N VAL A 288 -4.21 -14.66 -6.72
CA VAL A 288 -2.96 -13.95 -7.06
C VAL A 288 -1.85 -14.93 -7.44
N ILE A 289 -1.69 -16.03 -6.69
CA ILE A 289 -0.70 -17.08 -6.98
C ILE A 289 -0.97 -17.70 -8.35
N ASN A 290 -2.21 -18.13 -8.61
CA ASN A 290 -2.59 -18.82 -9.83
C ASN A 290 -2.73 -17.89 -11.05
N GLY A 291 -2.95 -16.60 -10.82
CA GLY A 291 -3.11 -15.57 -11.85
C GLY A 291 -1.84 -14.75 -12.05
N ARG A 292 -1.75 -13.63 -11.33
CA ARG A 292 -0.69 -12.62 -11.54
C ARG A 292 0.71 -13.19 -11.38
N GLU A 293 0.99 -13.97 -10.33
CA GLU A 293 2.34 -14.49 -10.11
C GLU A 293 2.76 -15.42 -11.25
N LYS A 294 1.89 -16.38 -11.57
CA LYS A 294 2.14 -17.32 -12.67
C LYS A 294 2.36 -16.58 -14.00
N ASN A 295 1.56 -15.57 -14.30
CA ASN A 295 1.64 -14.82 -15.55
C ASN A 295 2.91 -13.98 -15.64
N VAL A 296 3.26 -13.22 -14.59
CA VAL A 296 4.45 -12.35 -14.59
C VAL A 296 5.74 -13.18 -14.66
N PHE A 297 5.85 -14.23 -13.85
CA PHE A 297 7.01 -15.13 -13.91
C PHE A 297 7.07 -15.94 -15.20
N GLY A 298 5.93 -16.30 -15.78
CA GLY A 298 5.82 -16.93 -17.09
C GLY A 298 6.35 -16.02 -18.20
N ALA A 299 5.91 -14.77 -18.22
CA ALA A 299 6.39 -13.76 -19.18
C ALA A 299 7.90 -13.51 -19.02
N ALA A 300 8.38 -13.33 -17.78
CA ALA A 300 9.80 -13.13 -17.50
C ALA A 300 10.67 -14.29 -18.04
N ARG A 301 10.27 -15.54 -17.77
CA ARG A 301 10.96 -16.72 -18.30
C ARG A 301 10.93 -16.79 -19.84
N ALA A 302 9.81 -16.42 -20.46
CA ALA A 302 9.69 -16.41 -21.92
C ALA A 302 10.61 -15.36 -22.58
N ILE A 303 10.67 -14.13 -22.00
CA ILE A 303 11.57 -13.07 -22.44
C ILE A 303 13.04 -13.55 -22.34
N THR A 304 13.43 -14.10 -21.19
CA THR A 304 14.79 -14.57 -20.98
C THR A 304 15.14 -15.71 -21.91
N ALA A 305 14.23 -16.67 -22.16
CA ALA A 305 14.45 -17.78 -23.07
C ALA A 305 14.58 -17.33 -24.54
N SER A 306 13.84 -16.31 -24.97
CA SER A 306 13.92 -15.74 -26.32
C SER A 306 15.14 -14.84 -26.51
N GLY A 307 15.71 -14.30 -25.41
CA GLY A 307 16.77 -13.29 -25.44
C GLY A 307 16.33 -11.91 -25.93
N GLU A 308 15.02 -11.70 -26.09
CA GLU A 308 14.44 -10.46 -26.63
C GLU A 308 13.20 -10.03 -25.85
N PHE A 309 13.11 -8.73 -25.54
CA PHE A 309 11.88 -8.08 -25.07
C PHE A 309 11.18 -7.43 -26.26
N LYS A 310 9.96 -7.81 -26.59
CA LYS A 310 9.21 -7.29 -27.76
C LYS A 310 8.64 -5.91 -27.52
N GLY A 311 8.23 -5.59 -26.28
CA GLY A 311 7.78 -4.25 -25.89
C GLY A 311 6.44 -4.20 -25.18
N ASP A 312 5.66 -5.28 -25.21
CA ASP A 312 4.31 -5.40 -24.67
C ASP A 312 4.13 -6.47 -23.57
N GLU A 313 5.19 -7.25 -23.30
CA GLU A 313 5.12 -8.36 -22.34
C GLU A 313 5.02 -7.87 -20.87
N PHE A 314 5.52 -6.66 -20.60
CA PHE A 314 5.36 -6.01 -19.32
C PHE A 314 4.45 -4.79 -19.48
N SER A 315 3.29 -4.80 -18.87
CA SER A 315 2.41 -3.64 -18.81
C SER A 315 3.00 -2.54 -17.93
N ILE A 316 2.78 -1.29 -18.32
CA ILE A 316 3.11 -0.14 -17.47
C ILE A 316 2.14 -0.15 -16.28
N ASP A 317 2.69 -0.18 -15.08
CA ASP A 317 1.87 -0.07 -13.88
C ASP A 317 1.49 1.39 -13.63
N ASN A 318 0.24 1.73 -13.95
CA ASN A 318 -0.29 3.07 -13.73
C ASN A 318 -0.37 3.47 -12.24
N HIS A 319 -0.36 2.50 -11.32
CA HIS A 319 -0.25 2.77 -9.89
C HIS A 319 1.14 3.31 -9.54
N ALA A 320 2.18 2.82 -10.23
CA ALA A 320 3.54 3.31 -10.06
C ALA A 320 3.73 4.79 -10.44
N SER A 321 2.82 5.39 -11.21
CA SER A 321 2.91 6.82 -11.53
C SER A 321 2.91 7.71 -10.29
N PHE A 322 2.17 7.30 -9.24
CA PHE A 322 2.13 8.01 -7.97
C PHE A 322 3.50 8.03 -7.26
N ILE A 323 4.23 6.91 -7.31
CA ILE A 323 5.59 6.80 -6.73
C ILE A 323 6.54 7.74 -7.47
N VAL A 324 6.45 7.81 -8.80
CA VAL A 324 7.26 8.72 -9.62
C VAL A 324 6.92 10.18 -9.33
N ASP A 325 5.63 10.52 -9.22
CA ASP A 325 5.18 11.88 -8.88
C ASP A 325 5.68 12.29 -7.48
N LEU A 326 5.65 11.37 -6.51
CA LEU A 326 6.16 11.59 -5.16
C LEU A 326 7.69 11.82 -5.15
N ALA A 327 8.44 10.93 -5.82
CA ALA A 327 9.89 11.10 -5.96
C ALA A 327 10.25 12.44 -6.62
N ARG A 328 9.50 12.83 -7.66
CA ARG A 328 9.67 14.10 -8.35
C ARG A 328 9.36 15.30 -7.45
N ALA A 329 8.29 15.22 -6.68
CA ALA A 329 7.91 16.29 -5.74
C ALA A 329 9.03 16.56 -4.72
N ILE A 330 9.63 15.51 -4.17
CA ILE A 330 10.78 15.62 -3.26
C ILE A 330 12.01 16.15 -4.00
N ALA A 331 12.35 15.54 -5.16
CA ALA A 331 13.57 15.81 -5.89
C ALA A 331 13.67 17.27 -6.38
N TYR A 332 12.54 17.86 -6.75
CA TYR A 332 12.46 19.21 -7.35
C TYR A 332 11.74 20.24 -6.46
N ASN A 333 11.39 19.85 -5.23
CA ASN A 333 10.72 20.73 -4.28
C ASN A 333 9.45 21.39 -4.84
N THR A 334 8.57 20.61 -5.46
CA THR A 334 7.45 21.16 -6.23
C THR A 334 6.25 21.55 -5.38
N HIS A 335 6.21 21.13 -4.11
CA HIS A 335 5.06 21.32 -3.20
C HIS A 335 3.74 20.83 -3.82
N GLU A 336 3.79 19.69 -4.51
CA GLU A 336 2.59 19.05 -5.06
C GLU A 336 1.71 18.53 -3.94
N ARG A 337 0.39 18.66 -4.13
CA ARG A 337 -0.60 18.11 -3.19
C ARG A 337 -0.79 16.63 -3.45
N MET A 338 -0.46 15.80 -2.46
CA MET A 338 -0.50 14.33 -2.56
C MET A 338 -1.11 13.72 -1.29
N LEU A 339 -1.72 12.54 -1.41
CA LEU A 339 -2.17 11.76 -0.25
C LEU A 339 -1.00 10.95 0.28
N CYS A 340 -0.63 11.17 1.55
CA CYS A 340 0.48 10.47 2.20
C CYS A 340 0.06 9.97 3.58
N ILE A 341 0.73 8.92 4.05
CA ILE A 341 0.60 8.42 5.41
C ILE A 341 1.66 9.12 6.26
N VAL A 342 1.21 9.97 7.18
CA VAL A 342 2.06 10.85 7.99
C VAL A 342 1.58 10.90 9.44
N GLU A 343 2.44 11.34 10.35
CA GLU A 343 2.00 11.68 11.71
C GLU A 343 1.00 12.84 11.68
N ASN A 344 -0.10 12.73 12.44
CA ASN A 344 -1.21 13.69 12.43
C ASN A 344 -0.78 15.12 12.72
N LYS A 345 0.02 15.33 13.75
CA LYS A 345 0.54 16.66 14.14
C LYS A 345 -0.52 17.78 14.17
N GLY A 346 -1.79 17.40 14.43
CA GLY A 346 -2.93 18.32 14.48
C GLY A 346 -3.63 18.56 13.14
N ALA A 347 -3.29 17.86 12.06
CA ALA A 347 -4.02 17.95 10.79
C ALA A 347 -5.49 17.59 10.96
N ILE A 348 -5.80 16.57 11.77
CA ILE A 348 -7.13 16.27 12.30
C ILE A 348 -7.13 16.76 13.76
N SER A 349 -7.83 17.86 14.03
CA SER A 349 -7.63 18.62 15.26
C SER A 349 -8.18 17.94 16.52
N ASN A 350 -9.17 17.06 16.40
CA ASN A 350 -9.77 16.28 17.50
C ASN A 350 -9.29 14.82 17.54
N PHE A 351 -8.13 14.51 16.91
CA PHE A 351 -7.57 13.18 16.87
C PHE A 351 -6.15 13.16 17.49
N ASP A 352 -5.67 11.98 17.91
CA ASP A 352 -4.34 11.81 18.50
C ASP A 352 -3.24 12.43 17.61
N PRO A 353 -2.47 13.41 18.13
CA PRO A 353 -1.44 14.10 17.34
C PRO A 353 -0.29 13.18 16.89
N HIS A 354 -0.09 12.04 17.56
CA HIS A 354 0.94 11.05 17.26
C HIS A 354 0.44 9.85 16.46
N ALA A 355 -0.85 9.81 16.07
CA ALA A 355 -1.35 8.77 15.20
C ALA A 355 -0.80 8.93 13.77
N MET A 356 -0.53 7.81 13.10
CA MET A 356 -0.27 7.83 11.66
C MET A 356 -1.60 7.95 10.91
N VAL A 357 -1.75 9.02 10.14
CA VAL A 357 -2.98 9.32 9.38
C VAL A 357 -2.70 9.41 7.90
N GLU A 358 -3.69 9.10 7.07
CA GLU A 358 -3.63 9.28 5.62
C GLU A 358 -4.44 10.53 5.26
N VAL A 359 -3.74 11.58 4.85
CA VAL A 359 -4.31 12.92 4.58
C VAL A 359 -3.63 13.56 3.37
N PRO A 360 -4.26 14.58 2.74
CA PRO A 360 -3.56 15.42 1.77
C PRO A 360 -2.37 16.15 2.43
N CYS A 361 -1.23 16.10 1.75
CA CYS A 361 0.01 16.77 2.16
C CYS A 361 0.53 17.64 1.03
N LEU A 362 1.29 18.68 1.36
CA LEU A 362 2.19 19.33 0.41
C LEU A 362 3.54 18.63 0.48
N VAL A 363 4.04 18.15 -0.66
CA VAL A 363 5.28 17.37 -0.71
C VAL A 363 6.40 18.20 -1.33
N GLY A 364 7.42 18.48 -0.53
CA GLY A 364 8.64 19.17 -0.92
C GLY A 364 9.89 18.35 -0.59
N ASN A 365 11.07 18.98 -0.66
CA ASN A 365 12.35 18.32 -0.40
C ASN A 365 12.54 17.86 1.05
N ASP A 366 11.79 18.45 1.99
CA ASP A 366 11.79 18.08 3.41
C ASP A 366 10.74 16.99 3.74
N GLY A 367 10.06 16.48 2.71
CA GLY A 367 9.03 15.46 2.81
C GLY A 367 7.60 16.02 2.80
N PRO A 368 6.61 15.23 3.25
CA PRO A 368 5.21 15.61 3.25
C PRO A 368 4.84 16.47 4.47
N GLU A 369 4.20 17.61 4.22
CA GLU A 369 3.57 18.46 5.23
C GLU A 369 2.05 18.25 5.21
N PRO A 370 1.44 17.73 6.30
CA PRO A 370 0.01 17.44 6.33
C PRO A 370 -0.84 18.72 6.29
N LEU A 371 -1.86 18.70 5.45
CA LEU A 371 -2.83 19.80 5.36
C LEU A 371 -3.93 19.63 6.41
N CYS A 372 -4.32 20.72 7.04
CA CYS A 372 -5.40 20.75 8.02
C CYS A 372 -6.72 20.24 7.43
N GLN A 373 -7.33 19.26 8.12
CA GLN A 373 -8.65 18.70 7.81
C GLN A 373 -9.72 19.19 8.76
N GLY A 374 -9.34 19.79 9.90
CA GLY A 374 -10.24 20.24 10.95
C GLY A 374 -10.71 19.13 11.87
N GLU A 375 -11.85 19.30 12.50
CA GLU A 375 -12.49 18.27 13.33
C GLU A 375 -13.24 17.26 12.47
N ILE A 376 -13.19 15.99 12.87
CA ILE A 376 -13.94 14.92 12.24
C ILE A 376 -15.14 14.51 13.08
N PRO A 377 -16.25 14.02 12.46
CA PRO A 377 -17.47 13.67 13.16
C PRO A 377 -17.28 12.50 14.14
N THR A 378 -18.15 12.43 15.15
CA THR A 378 -18.08 11.45 16.25
C THR A 378 -18.01 10.00 15.78
N PHE A 379 -18.77 9.63 14.74
CA PHE A 379 -18.75 8.24 14.23
C PHE A 379 -17.38 7.86 13.68
N GLN A 380 -16.81 8.68 12.78
CA GLN A 380 -15.51 8.46 12.19
C GLN A 380 -14.39 8.51 13.26
N LEU A 381 -14.49 9.47 14.18
CA LEU A 381 -13.56 9.61 15.30
C LEU A 381 -13.53 8.34 16.17
N GLY A 382 -14.70 7.81 16.52
CA GLY A 382 -14.83 6.56 17.30
C GLY A 382 -14.22 5.37 16.58
N MET A 383 -14.49 5.22 15.28
CA MET A 383 -13.94 4.16 14.46
C MET A 383 -12.40 4.28 14.30
N MET A 384 -11.90 5.48 14.06
CA MET A 384 -10.46 5.73 13.89
C MET A 384 -9.70 5.52 15.21
N ASN A 385 -10.24 5.97 16.35
CA ASN A 385 -9.64 5.74 17.67
C ASN A 385 -9.48 4.23 17.97
N GLN A 386 -10.50 3.44 17.63
CA GLN A 386 -10.42 1.98 17.79
C GLN A 386 -9.34 1.38 16.90
N GLN A 387 -9.31 1.75 15.63
CA GLN A 387 -8.36 1.16 14.67
C GLN A 387 -6.91 1.60 14.95
N VAL A 388 -6.66 2.87 15.28
CA VAL A 388 -5.30 3.34 15.63
C VAL A 388 -4.76 2.66 16.89
N ALA A 389 -5.63 2.36 17.86
CA ALA A 389 -5.24 1.62 19.04
C ALA A 389 -4.80 0.18 18.69
N VAL A 390 -5.47 -0.47 17.73
CA VAL A 390 -5.02 -1.77 17.20
C VAL A 390 -3.61 -1.67 16.61
N GLU A 391 -3.38 -0.69 15.75
CA GLU A 391 -2.09 -0.49 15.07
C GLU A 391 -0.95 -0.24 16.08
N LYS A 392 -1.19 0.61 17.08
CA LYS A 392 -0.24 0.86 18.17
C LYS A 392 0.06 -0.38 19.01
N LEU A 393 -0.98 -1.13 19.39
CA LEU A 393 -0.82 -2.38 20.15
C LEU A 393 0.01 -3.43 19.39
N VAL A 394 -0.09 -3.50 18.08
CA VAL A 394 0.76 -4.40 17.27
C VAL A 394 2.24 -3.99 17.36
N VAL A 395 2.53 -2.70 17.25
CA VAL A 395 3.91 -2.18 17.36
C VAL A 395 4.46 -2.36 18.78
N GLU A 396 3.65 -2.09 19.80
CA GLU A 396 3.99 -2.33 21.19
C GLU A 396 4.24 -3.82 21.45
N ALA A 397 3.40 -4.71 20.90
CA ALA A 397 3.58 -6.15 20.99
C ALA A 397 4.92 -6.61 20.37
N TYR A 398 5.28 -6.02 19.23
CA TYR A 398 6.59 -6.26 18.61
C TYR A 398 7.74 -5.81 19.51
N CYS A 399 7.67 -4.58 20.04
CA CYS A 399 8.75 -4.01 20.86
C CYS A 399 8.95 -4.74 22.19
N GLU A 400 7.87 -5.22 22.79
CA GLU A 400 7.86 -5.85 24.11
C GLU A 400 7.82 -7.38 24.04
N HIS A 401 7.73 -7.97 22.85
CA HIS A 401 7.50 -9.40 22.62
C HIS A 401 6.27 -9.92 23.36
N SER A 402 5.20 -9.11 23.41
CA SER A 402 4.08 -9.33 24.30
C SER A 402 2.91 -10.05 23.63
N TYR A 403 2.65 -11.29 24.06
CA TYR A 403 1.44 -12.04 23.73
C TYR A 403 0.16 -11.26 24.11
N GLN A 404 0.17 -10.68 25.32
CA GLN A 404 -0.99 -9.99 25.86
C GLN A 404 -1.41 -8.79 24.99
N LYS A 405 -0.44 -7.98 24.54
CA LYS A 405 -0.72 -6.82 23.67
C LYS A 405 -1.26 -7.25 22.31
N LEU A 406 -0.74 -8.33 21.75
CA LEU A 406 -1.22 -8.84 20.48
C LEU A 406 -2.64 -9.42 20.60
N TRP A 407 -2.94 -10.10 21.70
CA TRP A 407 -4.30 -10.54 22.00
C TRP A 407 -5.26 -9.35 22.18
N GLN A 408 -4.82 -8.28 22.87
CA GLN A 408 -5.58 -7.03 22.98
C GLN A 408 -5.84 -6.38 21.61
N ALA A 409 -4.83 -6.32 20.74
CA ALA A 409 -4.99 -5.82 19.37
C ALA A 409 -6.05 -6.59 18.58
N LEU A 410 -6.00 -7.91 18.61
CA LEU A 410 -6.98 -8.79 17.97
C LEU A 410 -8.38 -8.62 18.59
N THR A 411 -8.47 -8.53 19.91
CA THR A 411 -9.74 -8.34 20.63
C THR A 411 -10.38 -6.99 20.29
N LEU A 412 -9.56 -5.95 20.13
CA LEU A 412 -10.01 -4.61 19.79
C LEU A 412 -10.34 -4.45 18.30
N SER A 413 -9.84 -5.31 17.44
CA SER A 413 -10.14 -5.25 16.02
C SER A 413 -11.63 -5.39 15.77
N LYS A 414 -12.21 -4.43 15.04
CA LYS A 414 -13.65 -4.41 14.73
C LYS A 414 -14.12 -5.62 13.92
N THR A 415 -13.21 -6.35 13.29
CA THR A 415 -13.52 -7.56 12.52
C THR A 415 -13.67 -8.81 13.40
N VAL A 416 -13.25 -8.75 14.68
CA VAL A 416 -13.28 -9.86 15.63
C VAL A 416 -14.40 -9.65 16.64
N HIS A 417 -15.25 -10.67 16.82
CA HIS A 417 -16.48 -10.53 17.60
C HIS A 417 -16.34 -10.92 19.08
N SER A 418 -15.23 -11.54 19.51
CA SER A 418 -15.00 -11.83 20.93
C SER A 418 -13.52 -12.04 21.27
N ALA A 419 -13.15 -11.79 22.53
CA ALA A 419 -11.81 -12.04 23.05
C ALA A 419 -11.43 -13.53 23.01
N LYS A 420 -12.40 -14.47 23.12
CA LYS A 420 -12.17 -15.90 22.99
C LYS A 420 -11.71 -16.23 21.56
N VAL A 421 -12.44 -15.79 20.56
CA VAL A 421 -12.10 -16.00 19.14
C VAL A 421 -10.78 -15.32 18.80
N ALA A 422 -10.53 -14.11 19.32
CA ALA A 422 -9.25 -13.41 19.18
C ALA A 422 -8.06 -14.26 19.68
N LYS A 423 -8.26 -14.96 20.82
CA LYS A 423 -7.23 -15.85 21.39
C LYS A 423 -6.99 -17.07 20.52
N GLU A 424 -8.04 -17.72 20.07
CA GLU A 424 -7.97 -18.90 19.19
C GLU A 424 -7.22 -18.57 17.88
N ILE A 425 -7.56 -17.43 17.26
CA ILE A 425 -6.88 -16.93 16.07
C ILE A 425 -5.40 -16.64 16.36
N LEU A 426 -5.09 -15.99 17.51
CA LEU A 426 -3.71 -15.68 17.90
C LEU A 426 -2.86 -16.93 18.05
N ASP A 427 -3.40 -17.94 18.74
CA ASP A 427 -2.69 -19.20 18.97
C ASP A 427 -2.35 -19.89 17.63
N ASP A 428 -3.28 -19.91 16.66
CA ASP A 428 -3.03 -20.45 15.32
C ASP A 428 -2.03 -19.60 14.51
N LEU A 429 -2.13 -18.25 14.60
CA LEU A 429 -1.20 -17.35 13.93
C LEU A 429 0.21 -17.48 14.46
N ILE A 430 0.42 -17.70 15.77
CA ILE A 430 1.75 -17.94 16.37
C ILE A 430 2.37 -19.20 15.76
N VAL A 431 1.60 -20.28 15.64
CA VAL A 431 2.09 -21.52 15.03
C VAL A 431 2.50 -21.31 13.59
N ALA A 432 1.68 -20.61 12.81
CA ALA A 432 1.95 -20.31 11.39
C ALA A 432 3.14 -19.38 11.18
N ASN A 433 3.36 -18.44 12.10
CA ASN A 433 4.41 -17.42 11.99
C ASN A 433 5.69 -17.72 12.82
N LYS A 434 5.87 -18.93 13.33
CA LYS A 434 7.00 -19.31 14.20
C LYS A 434 8.40 -18.96 13.65
N ASP A 435 8.54 -18.92 12.33
CA ASP A 435 9.80 -18.62 11.65
C ASP A 435 9.98 -17.13 11.33
N TYR A 436 8.97 -16.30 11.62
CA TYR A 436 8.91 -14.89 11.27
C TYR A 436 8.71 -13.95 12.46
N TRP A 437 7.95 -14.38 13.45
CA TRP A 437 7.65 -13.56 14.61
C TRP A 437 8.69 -13.74 15.71
N PRO A 438 8.93 -12.72 16.53
CA PRO A 438 9.67 -12.94 17.78
C PRO A 438 8.90 -13.92 18.68
N GLU A 439 9.61 -14.61 19.56
CA GLU A 439 8.96 -15.40 20.61
C GLU A 439 8.16 -14.45 21.52
N LEU A 440 6.87 -14.72 21.66
CA LEU A 440 5.95 -13.91 22.46
C LEU A 440 5.78 -14.52 23.87
N HIS A 441 5.75 -13.68 24.89
CA HIS A 441 5.58 -14.07 26.30
C HIS A 441 4.64 -13.13 27.08
#